data_004cf5510a9aff2f512a03cd4c427330
#
_entry.id   004cf5510a9aff2f512a03cd4c427330
#
_cell.length_a   1.000
_cell.length_b   1.000
_cell.length_c   1.000
_cell.angle_alpha   90.00
_cell.angle_beta   90.00
_cell.angle_gamma   90.00
#
_symmetry.space_group_name_H-M   'P 1'
#
loop_
_entity.id
_entity.type
_entity.pdbx_description
1 polymer ?
#
loop_
_entity_poly.entity_id
_entity_poly.type
_entity_poly.pdbx_seq_one_letter_code
_entity_poly.pdbx_strand_id
1 'polypeptide(L)'
;MRVAEGFNTTGGNEVIMKKSILKKYAKLIVKCGLNVQKGQLVFIDCGLDQPEFVAMVVEECYKAGAKRVKVNWSYMPITKLNYNYRSLETLSEVTEVEKAELQEKVDKLPCKLWIESDDPDGLNGTDSEKIAKASMARYPIIKPYRDEMENKYQWCIAAVPGKEWAKKVFPDLPEKKAVEKLWEAILYTSRVDENPVAAWKEHNANLAKRCKFLNDYKFDRLEYKSANGTDFTVGLNPVGRFCGGGESTIGRKSVYFNPNIPSEEVFTSPVRGVAEGKVVATKPLSYQGKLIENFWMRFEKGKVVEVYAEKNQDLLEKMISMDEGAAYLGECALIAYDSPINNTGILFYNTLFDENASCHLALGRGFNDCIEGFEKLTVEECERLGVNSSMIHVDFMIGSADMSIVGVTKDGKRVQIFKDGNWAI
;
A
#
# COMPACT_ATOMS: atom_id res chain seq x y z
N MET A 1 9.73 21.83 10.05
CA MET A 1 9.40 22.86 9.06
C MET A 1 10.67 23.44 8.44
N ARG A 2 11.38 22.66 7.63
CA ARG A 2 12.54 23.08 6.81
C ARG A 2 12.57 22.26 5.51
N VAL A 3 11.66 22.53 4.58
CA VAL A 3 11.72 22.07 3.17
C VAL A 3 11.87 23.28 2.22
N ALA A 4 12.17 24.46 2.77
CA ALA A 4 12.12 25.73 2.03
C ALA A 4 13.30 26.00 1.07
N GLU A 5 14.33 25.15 0.98
CA GLU A 5 15.50 25.45 0.15
C GLU A 5 15.53 24.78 -1.25
N GLY A 6 14.47 24.03 -1.57
CA GLY A 6 14.35 23.33 -2.84
C GLY A 6 13.77 24.14 -4.02
N PHE A 7 13.29 25.36 -3.79
CA PHE A 7 12.54 26.12 -4.79
C PHE A 7 13.29 27.37 -5.25
N ASN A 8 13.37 27.58 -6.57
CA ASN A 8 13.87 28.82 -7.15
C ASN A 8 12.68 29.76 -7.43
N THR A 9 12.68 30.93 -6.78
CA THR A 9 11.82 32.04 -7.18
C THR A 9 12.51 32.83 -8.31
N THR A 10 12.16 32.58 -9.56
CA THR A 10 12.46 33.50 -10.68
C THR A 10 11.29 34.44 -10.81
N GLY A 11 11.55 35.74 -10.87
CA GLY A 11 10.63 36.87 -10.80
C GLY A 11 9.27 36.65 -11.45
N GLY A 12 8.26 36.51 -10.57
CA GLY A 12 6.87 36.27 -10.91
C GLY A 12 6.35 34.95 -10.38
N ASN A 13 6.31 34.74 -9.08
CA ASN A 13 5.56 33.69 -8.31
C ASN A 13 5.39 32.27 -8.91
N GLU A 14 6.27 31.78 -9.78
CA GLU A 14 6.27 30.41 -10.24
C GLU A 14 7.34 29.61 -9.48
N VAL A 15 6.90 28.74 -8.60
CA VAL A 15 7.76 27.71 -7.98
C VAL A 15 7.83 26.55 -8.94
N ILE A 16 8.92 26.45 -9.72
CA ILE A 16 9.18 25.29 -10.59
C ILE A 16 9.96 24.26 -9.77
N MET A 17 9.42 23.04 -9.64
CA MET A 17 10.09 21.93 -9.00
C MET A 17 11.47 21.70 -9.63
N LYS A 18 12.54 21.75 -8.83
CA LYS A 18 13.90 21.60 -9.36
C LYS A 18 14.11 20.18 -9.91
N LYS A 19 14.55 20.08 -11.16
CA LYS A 19 14.91 18.78 -11.78
C LYS A 19 15.90 17.96 -10.94
N SER A 20 16.75 18.61 -10.15
CA SER A 20 17.70 17.94 -9.25
C SER A 20 17.01 17.13 -8.15
N ILE A 21 15.88 17.63 -7.60
CA ILE A 21 15.09 16.93 -6.56
C ILE A 21 14.37 15.74 -7.18
N LEU A 22 13.75 15.90 -8.35
CA LEU A 22 13.11 14.82 -9.07
C LEU A 22 14.10 13.69 -9.43
N LYS A 23 15.34 14.03 -9.83
CA LYS A 23 16.41 13.04 -10.03
C LYS A 23 16.78 12.29 -8.76
N LYS A 24 16.76 12.94 -7.58
CA LYS A 24 16.99 12.28 -6.31
C LYS A 24 15.87 11.28 -6.01
N TYR A 25 14.62 11.65 -6.28
CA TYR A 25 13.47 10.75 -6.11
C TYR A 25 13.53 9.56 -7.07
N ALA A 26 13.80 9.78 -8.36
CA ALA A 26 14.00 8.70 -9.33
C ALA A 26 15.12 7.75 -8.89
N LYS A 27 16.24 8.29 -8.40
CA LYS A 27 17.35 7.48 -7.84
C LYS A 27 16.93 6.69 -6.60
N LEU A 28 16.13 7.26 -5.70
CA LEU A 28 15.58 6.59 -4.54
C LEU A 28 14.74 5.37 -4.95
N ILE A 29 13.78 5.57 -5.85
CA ILE A 29 12.91 4.50 -6.37
C ILE A 29 13.74 3.35 -6.97
N VAL A 30 14.75 3.66 -7.77
CA VAL A 30 15.56 2.64 -8.43
C VAL A 30 16.53 1.95 -7.49
N LYS A 31 17.13 2.69 -6.54
CA LYS A 31 18.17 2.16 -5.62
C LYS A 31 17.62 1.49 -4.38
N CYS A 32 16.57 2.04 -3.80
CA CYS A 32 15.94 1.52 -2.58
C CYS A 32 14.64 0.77 -2.93
N GLY A 33 13.76 1.37 -3.71
CA GLY A 33 12.51 0.76 -4.13
C GLY A 33 12.75 -0.56 -4.85
N LEU A 34 13.29 -0.52 -6.04
CA LEU A 34 13.52 -1.71 -6.86
C LEU A 34 14.83 -2.43 -6.56
N ASN A 35 15.86 -1.73 -6.09
CA ASN A 35 17.22 -2.26 -6.00
C ASN A 35 17.64 -3.02 -7.26
N VAL A 36 17.52 -2.36 -8.42
CA VAL A 36 17.77 -2.96 -9.74
C VAL A 36 19.17 -3.58 -9.81
N GLN A 37 19.23 -4.84 -10.17
CA GLN A 37 20.47 -5.59 -10.34
C GLN A 37 20.95 -5.56 -11.79
N LYS A 38 22.27 -5.67 -11.99
CA LYS A 38 22.87 -5.69 -13.33
C LYS A 38 22.29 -6.82 -14.20
N GLY A 39 21.85 -6.47 -15.38
CA GLY A 39 21.31 -7.41 -16.36
C GLY A 39 19.83 -7.73 -16.21
N GLN A 40 19.12 -7.17 -15.22
CA GLN A 40 17.68 -7.39 -15.04
C GLN A 40 16.84 -6.67 -16.10
N LEU A 41 15.66 -7.19 -16.33
CA LEU A 41 14.57 -6.48 -17.02
C LEU A 41 13.81 -5.65 -15.98
N VAL A 42 13.33 -4.48 -16.40
CA VAL A 42 12.49 -3.63 -15.57
C VAL A 42 11.21 -3.29 -16.34
N PHE A 43 10.07 -3.49 -15.71
CA PHE A 43 8.77 -3.14 -16.28
C PHE A 43 8.17 -2.03 -15.42
N ILE A 44 7.78 -0.94 -16.07
CA ILE A 44 7.19 0.24 -15.42
C ILE A 44 5.78 0.40 -15.95
N ASP A 45 4.79 0.38 -15.06
CA ASP A 45 3.40 0.74 -15.37
C ASP A 45 3.13 2.13 -14.80
N CYS A 46 2.67 3.07 -15.62
CA CYS A 46 2.46 4.46 -15.20
C CYS A 46 1.43 5.19 -16.08
N GLY A 47 0.86 6.24 -15.53
CA GLY A 47 0.04 7.20 -16.28
C GLY A 47 0.88 8.14 -17.15
N LEU A 48 0.19 8.89 -18.02
CA LEU A 48 0.82 9.92 -18.91
C LEU A 48 1.07 11.26 -18.20
N ASP A 49 0.80 11.38 -16.90
CA ASP A 49 0.81 12.68 -16.21
C ASP A 49 2.21 13.29 -16.07
N GLN A 50 3.24 12.47 -15.84
CA GLN A 50 4.61 12.93 -15.59
C GLN A 50 5.66 12.18 -16.45
N PRO A 51 5.59 12.24 -17.79
CA PRO A 51 6.46 11.46 -18.67
C PRO A 51 7.94 11.86 -18.55
N GLU A 52 8.25 13.12 -18.25
CA GLU A 52 9.63 13.56 -18.00
C GLU A 52 10.23 12.93 -16.75
N PHE A 53 9.44 12.75 -15.70
CA PHE A 53 9.89 12.05 -14.49
C PHE A 53 10.12 10.56 -14.76
N VAL A 54 9.21 9.92 -15.49
CA VAL A 54 9.37 8.50 -15.88
C VAL A 54 10.65 8.32 -16.70
N ALA A 55 10.99 9.27 -17.59
CA ALA A 55 12.27 9.22 -18.33
C ALA A 55 13.49 9.30 -17.39
N MET A 56 13.43 10.08 -16.28
CA MET A 56 14.49 10.09 -15.26
C MET A 56 14.61 8.74 -14.54
N VAL A 57 13.49 8.08 -14.23
CA VAL A 57 13.49 6.74 -13.63
C VAL A 57 14.12 5.72 -14.58
N VAL A 58 13.75 5.75 -15.86
CA VAL A 58 14.33 4.86 -16.89
C VAL A 58 15.85 5.08 -17.00
N GLU A 59 16.31 6.34 -16.98
CA GLU A 59 17.75 6.68 -16.99
C GLU A 59 18.46 6.07 -15.77
N GLU A 60 17.89 6.19 -14.57
CA GLU A 60 18.46 5.62 -13.36
C GLU A 60 18.46 4.08 -13.38
N CYS A 61 17.44 3.42 -13.96
CA CYS A 61 17.43 1.97 -14.17
C CYS A 61 18.61 1.52 -15.06
N TYR A 62 18.88 2.21 -16.16
CA TYR A 62 20.04 1.90 -17.01
C TYR A 62 21.36 2.18 -16.31
N LYS A 63 21.49 3.25 -15.53
CA LYS A 63 22.66 3.51 -14.68
C LYS A 63 22.90 2.44 -13.62
N ALA A 64 21.83 1.82 -13.12
CA ALA A 64 21.91 0.67 -12.21
C ALA A 64 22.29 -0.64 -12.93
N GLY A 65 22.30 -0.65 -14.26
CA GLY A 65 22.70 -1.79 -15.08
C GLY A 65 21.55 -2.63 -15.61
N ALA A 66 20.32 -2.11 -15.65
CA ALA A 66 19.19 -2.79 -16.28
C ALA A 66 19.52 -3.16 -17.74
N LYS A 67 19.15 -4.38 -18.16
CA LYS A 67 19.33 -4.83 -19.54
C LYS A 67 18.33 -4.19 -20.50
N ARG A 68 17.09 -4.04 -20.04
CA ARG A 68 15.98 -3.44 -20.82
C ARG A 68 14.95 -2.89 -19.83
N VAL A 69 14.43 -1.72 -20.15
CA VAL A 69 13.28 -1.13 -19.46
C VAL A 69 12.10 -1.08 -20.43
N LYS A 70 10.97 -1.66 -20.03
CA LYS A 70 9.68 -1.57 -20.75
C LYS A 70 8.77 -0.65 -19.96
N VAL A 71 8.25 0.39 -20.61
CA VAL A 71 7.27 1.31 -20.00
C VAL A 71 5.91 1.02 -20.64
N ASN A 72 4.93 0.71 -19.82
CA ASN A 72 3.54 0.55 -20.19
C ASN A 72 2.77 1.80 -19.74
N TRP A 73 2.33 2.58 -20.71
CA TRP A 73 1.57 3.80 -20.44
C TRP A 73 0.09 3.52 -20.33
N SER A 74 -0.55 4.10 -19.34
CA SER A 74 -1.99 4.15 -19.19
C SER A 74 -2.51 5.57 -19.34
N TYR A 75 -3.77 5.69 -19.75
CA TYR A 75 -4.47 6.97 -19.80
C TYR A 75 -5.91 6.77 -19.36
N MET A 76 -6.28 7.31 -18.21
CA MET A 76 -7.56 7.08 -17.57
C MET A 76 -8.77 7.31 -18.48
N PRO A 77 -8.84 8.34 -19.34
CA PRO A 77 -9.95 8.51 -20.28
C PRO A 77 -10.11 7.32 -21.25
N ILE A 78 -9.02 6.71 -21.75
CA ILE A 78 -9.09 5.51 -22.59
C ILE A 78 -9.56 4.31 -21.77
N THR A 79 -9.06 4.15 -20.55
CA THR A 79 -9.48 3.09 -19.62
C THR A 79 -11.00 3.17 -19.39
N LYS A 80 -11.52 4.37 -19.11
CA LYS A 80 -12.96 4.62 -18.95
C LYS A 80 -13.77 4.27 -20.19
N LEU A 81 -13.30 4.65 -21.38
CA LEU A 81 -13.94 4.28 -22.66
C LEU A 81 -13.97 2.75 -22.84
N ASN A 82 -12.88 2.05 -22.53
CA ASN A 82 -12.85 0.60 -22.59
C ASN A 82 -13.89 -0.05 -21.68
N TYR A 83 -14.04 0.42 -20.45
CA TYR A 83 -15.07 -0.10 -19.54
C TYR A 83 -16.50 0.21 -20.01
N ASN A 84 -16.73 1.37 -20.62
CA ASN A 84 -18.06 1.75 -21.10
C ASN A 84 -18.47 1.00 -22.37
N TYR A 85 -17.57 0.84 -23.34
CA TYR A 85 -17.90 0.36 -24.67
C TYR A 85 -17.65 -1.13 -24.92
N ARG A 86 -16.67 -1.75 -24.22
CA ARG A 86 -16.45 -3.19 -24.35
C ARG A 86 -17.55 -3.98 -23.66
N SER A 87 -17.92 -5.10 -24.24
CA SER A 87 -18.83 -6.08 -23.59
C SER A 87 -18.17 -6.71 -22.36
N LEU A 88 -18.97 -7.29 -21.47
CA LEU A 88 -18.46 -8.06 -20.34
C LEU A 88 -17.57 -9.22 -20.82
N GLU A 89 -17.98 -9.93 -21.89
CA GLU A 89 -17.22 -11.01 -22.50
C GLU A 89 -15.80 -10.55 -22.90
N THR A 90 -15.69 -9.44 -23.66
CA THR A 90 -14.41 -8.88 -24.10
C THR A 90 -13.55 -8.38 -22.92
N LEU A 91 -14.17 -7.84 -21.87
CA LEU A 91 -13.43 -7.42 -20.67
C LEU A 91 -12.95 -8.62 -19.84
N SER A 92 -13.66 -9.73 -19.90
CA SER A 92 -13.34 -10.97 -19.16
C SER A 92 -12.27 -11.81 -19.85
N GLU A 93 -12.04 -11.60 -21.14
CA GLU A 93 -11.07 -12.36 -21.92
C GLU A 93 -9.64 -12.12 -21.43
N VAL A 94 -8.84 -13.18 -21.33
CA VAL A 94 -7.38 -13.14 -21.23
C VAL A 94 -6.83 -13.73 -22.51
N THR A 95 -6.34 -12.85 -23.39
CA THR A 95 -5.87 -13.24 -24.73
C THR A 95 -4.59 -14.08 -24.67
N GLU A 96 -4.28 -14.82 -25.75
CA GLU A 96 -3.04 -15.58 -25.85
C GLU A 96 -1.79 -14.68 -25.78
N VAL A 97 -1.89 -13.44 -26.26
CA VAL A 97 -0.81 -12.45 -26.14
C VAL A 97 -0.59 -12.07 -24.66
N GLU A 98 -1.67 -11.81 -23.90
CA GLU A 98 -1.56 -11.53 -22.46
C GLU A 98 -0.99 -12.73 -21.69
N LYS A 99 -1.39 -13.96 -22.03
CA LYS A 99 -0.83 -15.18 -21.42
C LYS A 99 0.66 -15.31 -21.70
N ALA A 100 1.09 -15.03 -22.94
CA ALA A 100 2.51 -15.07 -23.30
C ALA A 100 3.32 -13.99 -22.57
N GLU A 101 2.75 -12.79 -22.35
CA GLU A 101 3.39 -11.73 -21.54
C GLU A 101 3.46 -12.11 -20.04
N LEU A 102 2.43 -12.80 -19.51
CA LEU A 102 2.45 -13.32 -18.16
C LEU A 102 3.52 -14.41 -18.01
N GLN A 103 3.63 -15.32 -18.97
CA GLN A 103 4.65 -16.37 -18.99
C GLN A 103 6.07 -15.76 -19.10
N GLU A 104 6.29 -14.73 -19.95
CA GLU A 104 7.59 -14.01 -19.98
C GLU A 104 7.96 -13.45 -18.61
N LYS A 105 6.98 -12.94 -17.85
CA LYS A 105 7.23 -12.42 -16.49
C LYS A 105 7.63 -13.55 -15.54
N VAL A 106 6.95 -14.70 -15.58
CA VAL A 106 7.33 -15.89 -14.79
C VAL A 106 8.75 -16.34 -15.13
N ASP A 107 9.08 -16.48 -16.43
CA ASP A 107 10.38 -16.98 -16.87
C ASP A 107 11.55 -16.04 -16.55
N LYS A 108 11.30 -14.73 -16.54
CA LYS A 108 12.34 -13.68 -16.43
C LYS A 108 12.39 -12.97 -15.11
N LEU A 109 11.33 -13.02 -14.31
CA LEU A 109 11.19 -12.33 -13.02
C LEU A 109 11.71 -10.86 -13.09
N PRO A 110 11.12 -10.01 -13.96
CA PRO A 110 11.55 -8.62 -14.09
C PRO A 110 11.27 -7.85 -12.80
N CYS A 111 12.08 -6.83 -12.50
CA CYS A 111 11.67 -5.82 -11.53
C CYS A 111 10.40 -5.13 -12.03
N LYS A 112 9.46 -4.86 -11.14
CA LYS A 112 8.18 -4.23 -11.47
C LYS A 112 8.02 -2.92 -10.70
N LEU A 113 7.77 -1.83 -11.41
CA LEU A 113 7.46 -0.53 -10.83
C LEU A 113 6.07 -0.11 -11.23
N TRP A 114 5.27 0.30 -10.26
CA TRP A 114 4.05 1.06 -10.51
C TRP A 114 4.29 2.51 -10.07
N ILE A 115 4.01 3.45 -10.97
CA ILE A 115 4.03 4.89 -10.67
C ILE A 115 2.59 5.37 -10.72
N GLU A 116 2.01 5.56 -9.55
CA GLU A 116 0.63 5.97 -9.39
C GLU A 116 0.47 7.47 -9.64
N SER A 117 -0.55 7.84 -10.40
CA SER A 117 -0.96 9.23 -10.66
C SER A 117 -2.47 9.33 -10.93
N ASP A 118 -3.19 8.24 -10.73
CA ASP A 118 -4.56 8.07 -11.17
C ASP A 118 -5.52 9.08 -10.52
N ASP A 119 -6.49 9.53 -11.31
CA ASP A 119 -7.64 10.28 -10.84
C ASP A 119 -8.50 9.39 -9.92
N PRO A 120 -8.67 9.73 -8.62
CA PRO A 120 -9.50 8.97 -7.70
C PRO A 120 -10.97 8.85 -8.15
N ASP A 121 -11.45 9.80 -8.96
CA ASP A 121 -12.79 9.82 -9.51
C ASP A 121 -12.84 9.33 -10.98
N GLY A 122 -11.74 8.87 -11.53
CA GLY A 122 -11.59 8.56 -12.96
C GLY A 122 -12.57 7.52 -13.51
N LEU A 123 -13.04 6.60 -12.67
CA LEU A 123 -14.04 5.58 -13.03
C LEU A 123 -15.46 5.97 -12.69
N ASN A 124 -15.71 7.17 -12.18
CA ASN A 124 -17.07 7.63 -11.90
C ASN A 124 -17.94 7.62 -13.16
N GLY A 125 -19.16 7.05 -13.04
CA GLY A 125 -20.09 6.89 -14.16
C GLY A 125 -19.80 5.66 -15.05
N THR A 126 -18.88 4.76 -14.65
CA THR A 126 -18.75 3.44 -15.25
C THR A 126 -19.62 2.42 -14.51
N ASP A 127 -19.88 1.29 -15.14
CA ASP A 127 -20.57 0.16 -14.53
C ASP A 127 -19.59 -0.66 -13.66
N SER A 128 -19.57 -0.36 -12.37
CA SER A 128 -18.67 -1.02 -11.39
C SER A 128 -18.97 -2.52 -11.25
N GLU A 129 -20.24 -2.95 -11.43
CA GLU A 129 -20.60 -4.37 -11.37
C GLU A 129 -20.02 -5.13 -12.57
N LYS A 130 -20.09 -4.54 -13.77
CA LYS A 130 -19.47 -5.11 -14.97
C LYS A 130 -17.96 -5.24 -14.82
N ILE A 131 -17.30 -4.21 -14.27
CA ILE A 131 -15.84 -4.23 -14.01
C ILE A 131 -15.49 -5.34 -13.02
N ALA A 132 -16.22 -5.45 -11.90
CA ALA A 132 -15.99 -6.49 -10.90
C ALA A 132 -16.18 -7.89 -11.49
N LYS A 133 -17.25 -8.14 -12.25
CA LYS A 133 -17.50 -9.43 -12.93
C LYS A 133 -16.37 -9.79 -13.90
N ALA A 134 -15.88 -8.83 -14.69
CA ALA A 134 -14.77 -9.04 -15.59
C ALA A 134 -13.49 -9.41 -14.84
N SER A 135 -13.18 -8.70 -13.76
CA SER A 135 -12.02 -9.00 -12.91
C SER A 135 -12.11 -10.39 -12.29
N MET A 136 -13.28 -10.77 -11.76
CA MET A 136 -13.53 -12.11 -11.22
C MET A 136 -13.34 -13.21 -12.25
N ALA A 137 -13.77 -13.02 -13.49
CA ALA A 137 -13.60 -13.99 -14.56
C ALA A 137 -12.13 -14.14 -14.99
N ARG A 138 -11.36 -13.08 -14.98
CA ARG A 138 -9.91 -13.07 -15.33
C ARG A 138 -9.03 -13.65 -14.23
N TYR A 139 -9.41 -13.44 -12.97
CA TYR A 139 -8.60 -13.79 -11.81
C TYR A 139 -8.11 -15.24 -11.79
N PRO A 140 -8.95 -16.29 -11.97
CA PRO A 140 -8.50 -17.68 -11.95
C PRO A 140 -7.51 -18.03 -13.06
N ILE A 141 -7.52 -17.29 -14.18
CA ILE A 141 -6.59 -17.47 -15.29
C ILE A 141 -5.22 -16.82 -14.98
N ILE A 142 -5.24 -15.67 -14.33
CA ILE A 142 -4.03 -14.88 -14.04
C ILE A 142 -3.34 -15.39 -12.75
N LYS A 143 -4.12 -15.84 -11.76
CA LYS A 143 -3.63 -16.24 -10.45
C LYS A 143 -2.45 -17.23 -10.49
N PRO A 144 -2.46 -18.33 -11.29
CA PRO A 144 -1.34 -19.26 -11.32
C PRO A 144 0.00 -18.61 -11.67
N TYR A 145 0.02 -17.66 -12.62
CA TYR A 145 1.23 -16.93 -12.99
C TYR A 145 1.71 -16.01 -11.85
N ARG A 146 0.78 -15.40 -11.12
CA ARG A 146 1.11 -14.53 -9.97
C ARG A 146 1.68 -15.34 -8.82
N ASP A 147 1.04 -16.45 -8.47
CA ASP A 147 1.46 -17.36 -7.40
C ASP A 147 2.87 -17.92 -7.68
N GLU A 148 3.17 -18.25 -8.94
CA GLU A 148 4.50 -18.73 -9.31
C GLU A 148 5.60 -17.68 -9.17
N MET A 149 5.26 -16.39 -9.32
CA MET A 149 6.20 -15.28 -9.15
C MET A 149 6.28 -14.76 -7.72
N GLU A 150 5.34 -15.12 -6.85
CA GLU A 150 5.21 -14.53 -5.51
C GLU A 150 6.54 -14.56 -4.74
N ASN A 151 6.92 -13.42 -4.21
CA ASN A 151 8.17 -13.20 -3.46
C ASN A 151 9.48 -13.47 -4.23
N LYS A 152 9.45 -13.71 -5.53
CA LYS A 152 10.63 -14.06 -6.33
C LYS A 152 11.26 -12.89 -7.09
N TYR A 153 10.61 -11.73 -7.15
CA TYR A 153 11.08 -10.55 -7.88
C TYR A 153 10.87 -9.27 -7.06
N GLN A 154 11.69 -8.26 -7.35
CA GLN A 154 11.54 -6.94 -6.72
C GLN A 154 10.38 -6.19 -7.36
N TRP A 155 9.60 -5.52 -6.53
CA TRP A 155 8.56 -4.61 -6.98
C TRP A 155 8.53 -3.34 -6.12
N CYS A 156 7.99 -2.27 -6.66
CA CYS A 156 7.82 -1.04 -5.92
C CYS A 156 6.60 -0.27 -6.42
N ILE A 157 5.86 0.32 -5.51
CA ILE A 157 4.85 1.33 -5.78
C ILE A 157 5.40 2.68 -5.34
N ALA A 158 5.33 3.65 -6.22
CA ALA A 158 5.67 5.04 -5.95
C ALA A 158 4.65 5.94 -6.65
N ALA A 159 4.62 7.23 -6.35
CA ALA A 159 3.62 8.11 -6.92
C ALA A 159 4.21 9.38 -7.53
N VAL A 160 3.46 9.94 -8.47
CA VAL A 160 3.67 11.27 -9.03
C VAL A 160 2.32 11.98 -9.13
N PRO A 161 2.23 13.31 -9.05
CA PRO A 161 0.93 13.98 -9.11
C PRO A 161 0.31 13.90 -10.51
N GLY A 162 -0.86 13.29 -10.61
CA GLY A 162 -1.80 13.52 -11.70
C GLY A 162 -2.54 14.84 -11.50
N LYS A 163 -3.02 15.45 -12.57
CA LYS A 163 -3.74 16.73 -12.51
C LYS A 163 -5.05 16.61 -11.74
N GLU A 164 -5.85 15.61 -12.09
CA GLU A 164 -7.16 15.37 -11.49
C GLU A 164 -6.99 14.95 -10.02
N TRP A 165 -6.03 14.08 -9.73
CA TRP A 165 -5.68 13.74 -8.36
C TRP A 165 -5.28 14.96 -7.53
N ALA A 166 -4.40 15.81 -8.06
CA ALA A 166 -3.98 17.05 -7.38
C ALA A 166 -5.17 17.99 -7.11
N LYS A 167 -6.09 18.12 -8.08
CA LYS A 167 -7.31 18.92 -7.92
C LYS A 167 -8.30 18.30 -6.91
N LYS A 168 -8.35 16.98 -6.79
CA LYS A 168 -9.13 16.29 -5.76
C LYS A 168 -8.59 16.58 -4.36
N VAL A 169 -7.27 16.54 -4.20
CA VAL A 169 -6.60 16.80 -2.92
C VAL A 169 -6.64 18.29 -2.55
N PHE A 170 -6.46 19.19 -3.53
CA PHE A 170 -6.42 20.64 -3.33
C PHE A 170 -7.45 21.35 -4.24
N PRO A 171 -8.75 21.22 -3.96
CA PRO A 171 -9.82 21.70 -4.84
C PRO A 171 -9.82 23.22 -5.04
N ASP A 172 -9.35 23.97 -4.04
CA ASP A 172 -9.35 25.44 -4.04
C ASP A 172 -8.17 26.06 -4.81
N LEU A 173 -7.13 25.25 -5.12
CA LEU A 173 -5.95 25.74 -5.81
C LEU A 173 -6.12 25.68 -7.35
N PRO A 174 -5.53 26.60 -8.12
CA PRO A 174 -5.37 26.43 -9.56
C PRO A 174 -4.60 25.13 -9.86
N GLU A 175 -4.95 24.42 -10.95
CA GLU A 175 -4.40 23.11 -11.32
C GLU A 175 -2.87 23.02 -11.17
N LYS A 176 -2.14 23.96 -11.78
CA LYS A 176 -0.67 23.99 -11.72
C LYS A 176 -0.17 24.03 -10.26
N LYS A 177 -0.79 24.86 -9.41
CA LYS A 177 -0.41 24.97 -8.00
C LYS A 177 -0.81 23.74 -7.19
N ALA A 178 -1.92 23.12 -7.51
CA ALA A 178 -2.34 21.87 -6.89
C ALA A 178 -1.32 20.74 -7.19
N VAL A 179 -0.88 20.61 -8.45
CA VAL A 179 0.17 19.65 -8.86
C VAL A 179 1.50 19.94 -8.15
N GLU A 180 1.93 21.20 -8.07
CA GLU A 180 3.14 21.59 -7.35
C GLU A 180 3.05 21.21 -5.87
N LYS A 181 1.91 21.49 -5.23
CA LYS A 181 1.68 21.19 -3.82
C LYS A 181 1.62 19.68 -3.55
N LEU A 182 1.05 18.91 -4.46
CA LEU A 182 1.04 17.46 -4.34
C LEU A 182 2.44 16.87 -4.55
N TRP A 183 3.27 17.42 -5.46
CA TRP A 183 4.69 17.08 -5.53
C TRP A 183 5.43 17.33 -4.21
N GLU A 184 5.21 18.49 -3.58
CA GLU A 184 5.82 18.80 -2.27
C GLU A 184 5.46 17.73 -1.23
N ALA A 185 4.18 17.36 -1.15
CA ALA A 185 3.70 16.36 -0.21
C ALA A 185 4.30 14.97 -0.49
N ILE A 186 4.31 14.52 -1.75
CA ILE A 186 4.89 13.24 -2.16
C ILE A 186 6.38 13.17 -1.82
N LEU A 187 7.14 14.20 -2.15
CA LEU A 187 8.59 14.23 -1.89
C LEU A 187 8.91 14.30 -0.40
N TYR A 188 8.14 15.07 0.37
CA TYR A 188 8.27 15.15 1.83
C TYR A 188 8.03 13.80 2.49
N THR A 189 6.89 13.17 2.20
CA THR A 189 6.51 11.88 2.78
C THR A 189 7.45 10.75 2.35
N SER A 190 8.01 10.84 1.14
CA SER A 190 9.02 9.91 0.62
C SER A 190 10.44 10.20 1.11
N ARG A 191 10.64 11.16 2.03
CA ARG A 191 11.97 11.55 2.57
C ARG A 191 12.98 11.94 1.49
N VAL A 192 12.52 12.67 0.46
CA VAL A 192 13.38 13.15 -0.62
C VAL A 192 14.04 14.47 -0.18
N ASP A 193 15.10 14.34 0.59
CA ASP A 193 15.94 15.41 1.11
C ASP A 193 17.29 15.51 0.37
N GLU A 194 18.36 15.89 1.08
CA GLU A 194 19.70 15.96 0.50
C GLU A 194 20.22 14.59 0.06
N ASN A 195 19.98 13.54 0.86
CA ASN A 195 20.42 12.17 0.58
C ASN A 195 19.31 11.14 0.87
N PRO A 196 18.30 11.01 -0.01
CA PRO A 196 17.16 10.14 0.23
C PRO A 196 17.53 8.67 0.48
N VAL A 197 18.59 8.18 -0.19
CA VAL A 197 19.05 6.79 -0.03
C VAL A 197 19.57 6.55 1.40
N ALA A 198 20.29 7.51 1.98
CA ALA A 198 20.76 7.41 3.36
C ALA A 198 19.60 7.53 4.35
N ALA A 199 18.67 8.47 4.12
CA ALA A 199 17.46 8.64 4.94
C ALA A 199 16.62 7.34 4.97
N TRP A 200 16.44 6.68 3.83
CA TRP A 200 15.73 5.40 3.75
C TRP A 200 16.47 4.25 4.42
N LYS A 201 17.81 4.23 4.34
CA LYS A 201 18.59 3.23 5.08
C LYS A 201 18.40 3.36 6.60
N GLU A 202 18.39 4.58 7.10
CA GLU A 202 18.12 4.85 8.53
C GLU A 202 16.68 4.50 8.90
N HIS A 203 15.72 4.90 8.07
CA HIS A 203 14.31 4.58 8.26
C HIS A 203 14.06 3.06 8.32
N ASN A 204 14.58 2.30 7.34
CA ASN A 204 14.50 0.84 7.35
C ASN A 204 15.15 0.22 8.59
N ALA A 205 16.27 0.76 9.06
CA ALA A 205 16.89 0.28 10.30
C ALA A 205 16.02 0.52 11.53
N ASN A 206 15.28 1.63 11.56
CA ASN A 206 14.33 1.93 12.64
C ASN A 206 13.11 1.00 12.58
N LEU A 207 12.54 0.74 11.41
CA LEU A 207 11.44 -0.22 11.25
C LEU A 207 11.89 -1.65 11.62
N ALA A 208 13.09 -2.06 11.19
CA ALA A 208 13.65 -3.37 11.55
C ALA A 208 13.85 -3.54 13.07
N LYS A 209 14.23 -2.48 13.80
CA LYS A 209 14.31 -2.53 15.28
C LYS A 209 12.94 -2.76 15.91
N ARG A 210 11.90 -2.11 15.39
CA ARG A 210 10.51 -2.27 15.85
C ARG A 210 9.99 -3.68 15.56
N CYS A 211 10.22 -4.19 14.34
CA CYS A 211 9.90 -5.57 13.98
C CYS A 211 10.60 -6.56 14.92
N LYS A 212 11.92 -6.38 15.14
CA LYS A 212 12.69 -7.24 16.05
C LYS A 212 12.11 -7.24 17.47
N PHE A 213 11.80 -6.06 18.02
CA PHE A 213 11.21 -5.94 19.34
C PHE A 213 9.89 -6.74 19.43
N LEU A 214 8.96 -6.55 18.50
CA LEU A 214 7.68 -7.23 18.48
C LEU A 214 7.84 -8.76 18.32
N ASN A 215 8.75 -9.18 17.46
CA ASN A 215 9.03 -10.59 17.19
C ASN A 215 9.73 -11.29 18.37
N ASP A 216 10.60 -10.59 19.11
CA ASP A 216 11.24 -11.15 20.31
C ASP A 216 10.24 -11.44 21.45
N TYR A 217 9.18 -10.65 21.57
CA TYR A 217 8.14 -10.86 22.59
C TYR A 217 7.16 -11.99 22.25
N LYS A 218 6.95 -12.32 20.99
CA LYS A 218 5.95 -13.32 20.52
C LYS A 218 4.60 -13.13 21.20
N PHE A 219 4.03 -11.93 21.02
CA PHE A 219 2.74 -11.61 21.59
C PHE A 219 1.65 -12.56 21.08
N ASP A 220 0.72 -12.94 21.99
CA ASP A 220 -0.48 -13.72 21.68
C ASP A 220 -1.56 -12.85 21.04
N ARG A 221 -1.64 -11.58 21.49
CA ARG A 221 -2.62 -10.62 20.99
C ARG A 221 -2.18 -9.18 21.19
N LEU A 222 -2.83 -8.27 20.44
CA LEU A 222 -2.76 -6.83 20.65
C LEU A 222 -4.12 -6.32 21.13
N GLU A 223 -4.10 -5.42 22.12
CA GLU A 223 -5.27 -4.75 22.67
C GLU A 223 -5.21 -3.27 22.37
N TYR A 224 -6.22 -2.75 21.67
CA TYR A 224 -6.32 -1.36 21.21
C TYR A 224 -7.38 -0.61 22.00
N LYS A 225 -7.07 0.61 22.44
CA LYS A 225 -8.01 1.51 23.11
C LYS A 225 -7.82 2.94 22.68
N SER A 226 -8.93 3.66 22.46
CA SER A 226 -8.98 5.08 22.17
C SER A 226 -10.30 5.68 22.67
N ALA A 227 -10.29 6.95 23.00
CA ALA A 227 -11.47 7.69 23.48
C ALA A 227 -12.57 7.82 22.42
N ASN A 228 -12.27 7.55 21.13
CA ASN A 228 -13.26 7.54 20.06
C ASN A 228 -14.24 6.37 20.12
N GLY A 229 -14.08 5.44 21.07
CA GLY A 229 -14.90 4.25 21.26
C GLY A 229 -14.26 2.97 20.73
N THR A 230 -13.01 3.00 20.27
CA THR A 230 -12.23 1.79 19.98
C THR A 230 -11.90 1.07 21.30
N ASP A 231 -12.38 -0.17 21.44
CA ASP A 231 -11.98 -1.17 22.43
C ASP A 231 -11.96 -2.51 21.70
N PHE A 232 -10.77 -2.90 21.28
CA PHE A 232 -10.60 -3.96 20.29
C PHE A 232 -9.39 -4.83 20.60
N THR A 233 -9.54 -6.12 20.38
CA THR A 233 -8.47 -7.10 20.54
C THR A 233 -8.31 -7.90 19.27
N VAL A 234 -7.07 -8.10 18.81
CA VAL A 234 -6.73 -8.96 17.68
C VAL A 234 -5.72 -10.02 18.11
N GLY A 235 -6.00 -11.28 17.80
CA GLY A 235 -5.10 -12.40 18.02
C GLY A 235 -4.00 -12.46 16.98
N LEU A 236 -2.77 -12.68 17.44
CA LEU A 236 -1.61 -12.82 16.57
C LEU A 236 -1.36 -14.29 16.24
N ASN A 237 -0.82 -14.53 15.05
CA ASN A 237 -0.51 -15.88 14.62
C ASN A 237 0.69 -16.42 15.44
N PRO A 238 0.58 -17.60 16.07
CA PRO A 238 1.67 -18.18 16.89
C PRO A 238 2.98 -18.44 16.13
N VAL A 239 2.89 -18.63 14.83
CA VAL A 239 4.03 -18.76 13.91
C VAL A 239 4.20 -17.51 13.02
N GLY A 240 3.52 -16.43 13.39
CA GLY A 240 3.57 -15.15 12.70
C GLY A 240 4.81 -14.34 13.05
N ARG A 241 5.11 -13.40 12.19
CA ARG A 241 6.15 -12.38 12.40
C ARG A 241 5.66 -11.01 11.96
N PHE A 242 6.18 -9.98 12.59
CA PHE A 242 6.05 -8.60 12.11
C PHE A 242 7.09 -8.34 11.03
N CYS A 243 6.63 -7.74 9.94
CA CYS A 243 7.42 -7.27 8.81
C CYS A 243 7.33 -5.74 8.72
N GLY A 244 8.17 -5.10 7.91
CA GLY A 244 8.11 -3.65 7.68
C GLY A 244 9.37 -3.09 7.04
N GLY A 245 9.21 -1.98 6.35
CA GLY A 245 10.26 -1.30 5.61
C GLY A 245 10.56 -1.97 4.28
N GLY A 246 11.52 -2.84 4.24
CA GLY A 246 11.87 -3.58 3.04
C GLY A 246 11.82 -5.07 3.25
N GLU A 247 11.74 -5.79 2.15
CA GLU A 247 11.71 -7.24 2.10
C GLU A 247 12.81 -7.80 1.20
N SER A 248 12.97 -9.11 1.17
CA SER A 248 13.97 -9.78 0.35
C SER A 248 13.33 -10.82 -0.56
N THR A 249 13.73 -10.84 -1.82
CA THR A 249 13.28 -11.90 -2.74
C THR A 249 13.75 -13.26 -2.27
N ILE A 250 12.93 -14.29 -2.48
CA ILE A 250 13.30 -15.69 -2.27
C ILE A 250 14.02 -16.26 -3.50
N GLY A 251 14.80 -17.33 -3.33
CA GLY A 251 15.49 -18.02 -4.42
C GLY A 251 17.00 -17.97 -4.33
N ARG A 252 17.70 -18.24 -5.45
CA ARG A 252 19.15 -18.41 -5.48
C ARG A 252 19.94 -17.16 -5.07
N LYS A 253 19.40 -15.98 -5.37
CA LYS A 253 20.00 -14.69 -5.01
C LYS A 253 18.91 -13.83 -4.37
N SER A 254 19.00 -13.70 -3.07
CA SER A 254 18.14 -12.78 -2.33
C SER A 254 18.54 -11.34 -2.62
N VAL A 255 17.55 -10.50 -2.93
CA VAL A 255 17.73 -9.05 -3.17
C VAL A 255 16.78 -8.31 -2.25
N TYR A 256 17.35 -7.46 -1.38
CA TYR A 256 16.55 -6.59 -0.51
C TYR A 256 16.06 -5.38 -1.27
N PHE A 257 14.79 -5.02 -1.09
CA PHE A 257 14.12 -3.91 -1.78
C PHE A 257 13.00 -3.31 -0.91
N ASN A 258 12.46 -2.16 -1.30
CA ASN A 258 11.33 -1.53 -0.60
C ASN A 258 10.09 -1.54 -1.50
N PRO A 259 9.04 -2.30 -1.14
CA PRO A 259 7.82 -2.42 -1.94
C PRO A 259 7.07 -1.09 -2.10
N ASN A 260 7.10 -0.24 -1.10
CA ASN A 260 6.35 1.01 -1.05
C ASN A 260 7.25 2.21 -0.75
N ILE A 261 7.11 3.28 -1.52
CA ILE A 261 7.73 4.58 -1.28
C ILE A 261 6.65 5.67 -1.42
N PRO A 262 6.14 6.21 -0.27
CA PRO A 262 6.56 5.98 1.11
C PRO A 262 6.01 4.70 1.76
N SER A 263 6.59 4.29 2.90
CA SER A 263 6.03 3.33 3.86
C SER A 263 6.51 3.68 5.27
N GLU A 264 5.59 3.60 6.25
CA GLU A 264 5.84 3.91 7.67
C GLU A 264 5.54 2.72 8.58
N GLU A 265 5.08 1.63 8.01
CA GLU A 265 4.45 0.55 8.74
C GLU A 265 5.38 -0.53 9.25
N VAL A 266 4.95 -1.09 10.37
CA VAL A 266 5.33 -2.42 10.86
C VAL A 266 4.04 -3.22 10.97
N PHE A 267 3.90 -4.28 10.20
CA PHE A 267 2.66 -5.02 10.03
C PHE A 267 2.82 -6.52 10.25
N THR A 268 1.69 -7.19 10.44
CA THR A 268 1.60 -8.65 10.46
C THR A 268 0.21 -9.10 10.03
N SER A 269 0.10 -10.33 9.55
CA SER A 269 -1.20 -10.96 9.33
C SER A 269 -1.68 -11.60 10.64
N PRO A 270 -2.81 -11.12 11.20
CA PRO A 270 -3.40 -11.72 12.38
C PRO A 270 -3.93 -13.13 12.09
N VAL A 271 -4.12 -13.92 13.12
CA VAL A 271 -4.73 -15.23 12.94
C VAL A 271 -6.23 -15.10 12.64
N ARG A 272 -6.68 -15.69 11.54
CA ARG A 272 -8.09 -15.69 11.17
C ARG A 272 -8.95 -16.26 12.30
N GLY A 273 -10.05 -15.60 12.59
CA GLY A 273 -11.02 -16.07 13.58
C GLY A 273 -10.78 -15.57 15.02
N VAL A 274 -9.75 -14.75 15.25
CA VAL A 274 -9.44 -14.25 16.61
C VAL A 274 -9.37 -12.72 16.60
N ALA A 275 -10.53 -12.08 16.61
CA ALA A 275 -10.67 -10.64 16.84
C ALA A 275 -11.98 -10.38 17.56
N GLU A 276 -11.96 -9.49 18.56
CA GLU A 276 -13.10 -9.19 19.43
C GLU A 276 -13.20 -7.70 19.71
N GLY A 277 -14.43 -7.19 19.79
CA GLY A 277 -14.70 -5.81 20.19
C GLY A 277 -15.01 -4.88 19.05
N LYS A 278 -14.93 -3.58 19.32
CA LYS A 278 -15.30 -2.50 18.41
C LYS A 278 -14.07 -1.72 18.00
N VAL A 279 -13.98 -1.42 16.71
CA VAL A 279 -12.97 -0.53 16.15
C VAL A 279 -13.64 0.61 15.39
N VAL A 280 -13.18 1.84 15.60
CA VAL A 280 -13.69 3.06 14.97
C VAL A 280 -12.65 3.58 13.99
N ALA A 281 -13.05 3.78 12.74
CA ALA A 281 -12.18 4.40 11.74
C ALA A 281 -11.96 5.88 12.06
N THR A 282 -10.74 6.34 11.87
CA THR A 282 -10.31 7.72 12.18
C THR A 282 -10.18 8.58 10.91
N LYS A 283 -10.21 7.97 9.74
CA LYS A 283 -10.19 8.65 8.43
C LYS A 283 -11.26 8.06 7.51
N PRO A 284 -11.77 8.84 6.54
CA PRO A 284 -12.61 8.29 5.48
C PRO A 284 -11.87 7.22 4.70
N LEU A 285 -12.59 6.18 4.29
CA LEU A 285 -12.09 5.14 3.40
C LEU A 285 -12.53 5.45 1.96
N SER A 286 -11.57 5.63 1.08
CA SER A 286 -11.83 5.74 -0.36
C SER A 286 -11.93 4.34 -0.96
N TYR A 287 -13.11 3.93 -1.39
CA TYR A 287 -13.36 2.61 -1.95
C TYR A 287 -14.26 2.71 -3.18
N GLN A 288 -13.79 2.16 -4.31
CA GLN A 288 -14.52 2.19 -5.59
C GLN A 288 -15.03 3.59 -6.00
N GLY A 289 -14.19 4.63 -5.80
CA GLY A 289 -14.54 6.01 -6.15
C GLY A 289 -15.51 6.71 -5.21
N LYS A 290 -15.86 6.10 -4.08
CA LYS A 290 -16.72 6.68 -3.04
C LYS A 290 -16.04 6.72 -1.70
N LEU A 291 -16.39 7.69 -0.85
CA LEU A 291 -15.92 7.77 0.52
C LEU A 291 -16.90 7.11 1.48
N ILE A 292 -16.43 6.13 2.25
CA ILE A 292 -17.11 5.62 3.43
C ILE A 292 -16.65 6.48 4.60
N GLU A 293 -17.56 7.20 5.25
CA GLU A 293 -17.20 8.19 6.26
C GLU A 293 -17.82 7.89 7.62
N ASN A 294 -17.07 8.22 8.69
CA ASN A 294 -17.50 8.10 10.09
C ASN A 294 -18.07 6.71 10.38
N PHE A 295 -17.24 5.69 10.18
CA PHE A 295 -17.66 4.32 10.29
C PHE A 295 -16.94 3.56 11.41
N TRP A 296 -17.59 2.49 11.86
CA TRP A 296 -17.03 1.54 12.79
C TRP A 296 -17.49 0.12 12.47
N MET A 297 -16.73 -0.84 12.97
CA MET A 297 -17.03 -2.27 12.85
C MET A 297 -16.90 -2.95 14.20
N ARG A 298 -17.76 -3.96 14.44
CA ARG A 298 -17.70 -4.82 15.60
C ARG A 298 -17.40 -6.24 15.18
N PHE A 299 -16.43 -6.84 15.85
CA PHE A 299 -15.95 -8.18 15.59
C PHE A 299 -16.34 -9.13 16.71
N GLU A 300 -16.73 -10.36 16.32
CA GLU A 300 -16.89 -11.50 17.21
C GLU A 300 -16.25 -12.73 16.56
N LYS A 301 -15.39 -13.42 17.28
CA LYS A 301 -14.65 -14.61 16.78
C LYS A 301 -13.97 -14.32 15.43
N GLY A 302 -13.35 -13.15 15.33
CA GLY A 302 -12.61 -12.70 14.15
C GLY A 302 -13.45 -12.17 13.01
N LYS A 303 -14.76 -12.34 13.01
CA LYS A 303 -15.66 -11.94 11.94
C LYS A 303 -16.33 -10.60 12.26
N VAL A 304 -16.44 -9.73 11.27
CA VAL A 304 -17.30 -8.55 11.36
C VAL A 304 -18.75 -9.00 11.47
N VAL A 305 -19.43 -8.62 12.56
CA VAL A 305 -20.82 -8.96 12.83
C VAL A 305 -21.75 -7.76 12.79
N GLU A 306 -21.20 -6.56 12.91
CA GLU A 306 -21.96 -5.32 12.85
C GLU A 306 -21.11 -4.21 12.26
N VAL A 307 -21.71 -3.38 11.41
CA VAL A 307 -21.09 -2.22 10.81
C VAL A 307 -22.02 -1.01 10.89
N TYR A 308 -21.44 0.16 10.92
CA TYR A 308 -22.12 1.42 10.78
C TYR A 308 -21.25 2.37 9.97
N ALA A 309 -21.84 3.14 9.08
CA ALA A 309 -21.21 4.28 8.43
C ALA A 309 -22.23 5.40 8.23
N GLU A 310 -21.82 6.64 8.48
CA GLU A 310 -22.66 7.82 8.23
C GLU A 310 -22.93 8.01 6.74
N LYS A 311 -21.92 7.71 5.90
CA LYS A 311 -22.05 7.76 4.43
C LYS A 311 -21.59 6.44 3.80
N ASN A 312 -22.36 6.00 2.80
CA ASN A 312 -22.08 4.82 2.00
C ASN A 312 -21.98 3.51 2.80
N GLN A 313 -22.87 3.34 3.80
CA GLN A 313 -22.95 2.11 4.59
C GLN A 313 -23.22 0.88 3.71
N ASP A 314 -24.08 0.99 2.71
CA ASP A 314 -24.37 -0.06 1.74
C ASP A 314 -23.12 -0.56 0.99
N LEU A 315 -22.17 0.33 0.77
CA LEU A 315 -20.89 -0.02 0.14
C LEU A 315 -19.97 -0.78 1.12
N LEU A 316 -19.96 -0.39 2.40
CA LEU A 316 -19.24 -1.11 3.45
C LEU A 316 -19.81 -2.53 3.63
N GLU A 317 -21.12 -2.68 3.67
CA GLU A 317 -21.81 -3.98 3.77
C GLU A 317 -21.51 -4.87 2.56
N LYS A 318 -21.51 -4.32 1.34
CA LYS A 318 -21.12 -5.05 0.13
C LYS A 318 -19.66 -5.49 0.17
N MET A 319 -18.76 -4.63 0.65
CA MET A 319 -17.34 -4.91 0.75
C MET A 319 -17.09 -6.14 1.64
N ILE A 320 -17.67 -6.17 2.85
CA ILE A 320 -17.50 -7.31 3.78
C ILE A 320 -18.24 -8.58 3.37
N SER A 321 -19.11 -8.51 2.38
CA SER A 321 -19.86 -9.66 1.83
C SER A 321 -19.33 -10.18 0.48
N MET A 322 -18.19 -9.63 0.01
CA MET A 322 -17.62 -9.98 -1.31
C MET A 322 -17.29 -11.47 -1.45
N ASP A 323 -16.69 -12.05 -0.42
CA ASP A 323 -16.43 -13.48 -0.27
C ASP A 323 -16.37 -13.85 1.22
N GLU A 324 -16.13 -15.12 1.54
CA GLU A 324 -16.09 -15.59 2.92
C GLU A 324 -15.00 -14.91 3.75
N GLY A 325 -13.83 -14.62 3.16
CA GLY A 325 -12.70 -14.00 3.84
C GLY A 325 -12.84 -12.49 4.01
N ALA A 326 -13.70 -11.84 3.22
CA ALA A 326 -13.84 -10.38 3.21
C ALA A 326 -14.30 -9.76 4.54
N ALA A 327 -14.95 -10.55 5.40
CA ALA A 327 -15.38 -10.12 6.72
C ALA A 327 -14.35 -10.40 7.84
N TYR A 328 -13.16 -10.87 7.51
CA TYR A 328 -12.08 -11.16 8.46
C TYR A 328 -10.88 -10.26 8.21
N LEU A 329 -10.06 -10.08 9.23
CA LEU A 329 -8.82 -9.31 9.08
C LEU A 329 -7.75 -10.10 8.31
N GLY A 330 -7.06 -9.40 7.43
CA GLY A 330 -5.85 -9.86 6.73
C GLY A 330 -4.59 -9.21 7.28
N GLU A 331 -4.73 -8.01 7.86
CA GLU A 331 -3.59 -7.26 8.34
C GLU A 331 -3.90 -6.47 9.61
N CYS A 332 -2.86 -6.31 10.45
CA CYS A 332 -2.78 -5.25 11.43
C CYS A 332 -1.42 -4.53 11.33
N ALA A 333 -1.47 -3.22 11.09
CA ALA A 333 -0.32 -2.36 10.90
C ALA A 333 -0.17 -1.34 12.01
N LEU A 334 1.07 -1.15 12.45
CA LEU A 334 1.46 -0.26 13.54
C LEU A 334 2.28 0.90 12.99
N ILE A 335 1.71 2.09 13.02
CA ILE A 335 2.30 3.32 12.50
C ILE A 335 2.11 4.42 13.53
N ALA A 336 3.18 5.16 13.86
CA ALA A 336 3.08 6.32 14.75
C ALA A 336 2.08 7.34 14.22
N TYR A 337 1.25 7.89 15.10
CA TYR A 337 0.37 9.02 14.76
C TYR A 337 1.18 10.23 14.27
N ASP A 338 2.39 10.41 14.83
CA ASP A 338 3.38 11.39 14.35
C ASP A 338 4.16 10.87 13.12
N SER A 339 3.43 10.37 12.10
CA SER A 339 4.02 9.99 10.81
C SER A 339 4.17 11.20 9.89
N PRO A 340 5.16 11.23 8.99
CA PRO A 340 5.27 12.30 8.00
C PRO A 340 4.00 12.50 7.19
N ILE A 341 3.28 11.43 6.88
CA ILE A 341 2.04 11.46 6.08
C ILE A 341 0.93 12.10 6.88
N ASN A 342 0.69 11.66 8.12
CA ASN A 342 -0.35 12.27 8.98
C ASN A 342 -0.05 13.74 9.27
N ASN A 343 1.23 14.10 9.43
CA ASN A 343 1.67 15.47 9.70
C ASN A 343 1.42 16.45 8.54
N THR A 344 1.17 15.95 7.32
CA THR A 344 0.71 16.82 6.22
C THR A 344 -0.69 17.36 6.43
N GLY A 345 -1.53 16.68 7.22
CA GLY A 345 -2.95 16.97 7.36
C GLY A 345 -3.76 16.72 6.09
N ILE A 346 -3.20 16.03 5.10
CA ILE A 346 -3.80 15.77 3.79
C ILE A 346 -4.49 14.40 3.81
N LEU A 347 -5.70 14.31 3.26
CA LEU A 347 -6.28 13.08 2.76
C LEU A 347 -5.87 12.95 1.29
N PHE A 348 -5.07 11.94 0.98
CA PHE A 348 -4.50 11.80 -0.35
C PHE A 348 -5.47 11.16 -1.36
N TYR A 349 -6.51 10.47 -0.91
CA TYR A 349 -7.39 9.64 -1.74
C TYR A 349 -6.59 8.57 -2.52
N ASN A 350 -5.50 8.11 -1.93
CA ASN A 350 -4.61 7.12 -2.48
C ASN A 350 -4.13 6.21 -1.35
N THR A 351 -4.33 4.90 -1.49
CA THR A 351 -4.07 3.89 -0.45
C THR A 351 -2.62 3.91 0.00
N LEU A 352 -1.65 4.00 -0.93
CA LEU A 352 -0.22 4.04 -0.59
C LEU A 352 0.14 5.09 0.48
N PHE A 353 -0.54 6.25 0.45
CA PHE A 353 -0.33 7.32 1.44
C PHE A 353 -1.26 7.19 2.63
N ASP A 354 -2.55 7.03 2.39
CA ASP A 354 -3.56 7.13 3.44
C ASP A 354 -3.43 5.99 4.47
N GLU A 355 -3.09 4.76 4.04
CA GLU A 355 -2.80 3.63 4.94
C GLU A 355 -1.57 3.91 5.82
N ASN A 356 -0.55 4.54 5.27
CA ASN A 356 0.69 4.86 5.96
C ASN A 356 0.61 6.14 6.83
N ALA A 357 -0.58 6.74 6.97
CA ALA A 357 -0.77 7.91 7.83
C ALA A 357 -0.81 7.55 9.33
N SER A 358 -1.41 6.43 9.72
CA SER A 358 -1.52 5.99 11.11
C SER A 358 -1.78 4.48 11.20
N CYS A 359 -1.84 3.92 12.42
CA CYS A 359 -2.23 2.52 12.58
C CYS A 359 -3.48 2.21 11.78
N HIS A 360 -3.45 1.10 11.05
CA HIS A 360 -4.58 0.61 10.26
C HIS A 360 -4.79 -0.89 10.45
N LEU A 361 -5.95 -1.34 10.03
CA LEU A 361 -6.31 -2.75 9.88
C LEU A 361 -6.75 -2.95 8.44
N ALA A 362 -6.52 -4.14 7.87
CA ALA A 362 -7.10 -4.50 6.60
C ALA A 362 -8.12 -5.61 6.73
N LEU A 363 -9.26 -5.45 6.04
CA LEU A 363 -10.18 -6.54 5.78
C LEU A 363 -9.76 -7.34 4.56
N GLY A 364 -9.92 -8.65 4.62
CA GLY A 364 -9.67 -9.53 3.49
C GLY A 364 -8.36 -10.29 3.56
N ARG A 365 -7.63 -10.37 2.44
CA ARG A 365 -6.44 -11.19 2.26
C ARG A 365 -5.30 -10.80 3.20
N GLY A 366 -4.70 -11.80 3.85
CA GLY A 366 -3.46 -11.66 4.60
C GLY A 366 -2.21 -11.93 3.76
N PHE A 367 -1.05 -11.72 4.35
CA PHE A 367 0.27 -11.86 3.72
C PHE A 367 0.98 -13.14 4.20
N ASN A 368 1.39 -13.98 3.25
CA ASN A 368 2.07 -15.25 3.55
C ASN A 368 3.46 -15.04 4.14
N ASP A 369 4.15 -14.00 3.75
CA ASP A 369 5.47 -13.62 4.25
C ASP A 369 5.46 -13.18 5.73
N CYS A 370 4.28 -12.93 6.31
CA CYS A 370 4.10 -12.78 7.74
C CYS A 370 4.15 -14.11 8.53
N ILE A 371 4.36 -15.25 7.88
CA ILE A 371 4.54 -16.56 8.53
C ILE A 371 6.04 -16.92 8.55
N GLU A 372 6.54 -17.35 9.72
CA GLU A 372 7.93 -17.83 9.84
C GLU A 372 8.17 -19.03 8.93
N GLY A 373 9.17 -18.96 8.07
CA GLY A 373 9.53 -20.04 7.14
C GLY A 373 8.61 -20.20 5.93
N PHE A 374 7.83 -19.17 5.62
CA PHE A 374 6.89 -19.13 4.49
C PHE A 374 7.52 -19.52 3.14
N GLU A 375 8.82 -19.32 2.98
CA GLU A 375 9.56 -19.66 1.75
C GLU A 375 9.50 -21.16 1.40
N LYS A 376 9.10 -22.00 2.36
CA LYS A 376 8.97 -23.46 2.22
C LYS A 376 7.51 -23.92 2.22
N LEU A 377 6.57 -23.00 2.34
CA LEU A 377 5.14 -23.28 2.45
C LEU A 377 4.43 -22.92 1.15
N THR A 378 3.37 -23.63 0.85
CA THR A 378 2.41 -23.22 -0.19
C THR A 378 1.44 -22.18 0.37
N VAL A 379 0.71 -21.50 -0.51
CA VAL A 379 -0.35 -20.55 -0.12
C VAL A 379 -1.39 -21.24 0.77
N GLU A 380 -1.82 -22.47 0.39
CA GLU A 380 -2.80 -23.25 1.16
C GLU A 380 -2.26 -23.71 2.52
N GLU A 381 -0.95 -23.90 2.64
CA GLU A 381 -0.33 -24.17 3.95
C GLU A 381 -0.32 -22.95 4.84
N CYS A 382 -0.04 -21.76 4.29
CA CYS A 382 -0.16 -20.51 5.03
C CYS A 382 -1.60 -20.23 5.47
N GLU A 383 -2.60 -20.49 4.61
CA GLU A 383 -4.02 -20.39 4.96
C GLU A 383 -4.40 -21.35 6.11
N ARG A 384 -3.91 -22.60 6.08
CA ARG A 384 -4.11 -23.57 7.18
C ARG A 384 -3.44 -23.14 8.49
N LEU A 385 -2.39 -22.35 8.43
CA LEU A 385 -1.75 -21.73 9.58
C LEU A 385 -2.48 -20.47 10.07
N GLY A 386 -3.56 -20.07 9.42
CA GLY A 386 -4.43 -18.99 9.87
C GLY A 386 -4.29 -17.67 9.12
N VAL A 387 -3.55 -17.61 8.02
CA VAL A 387 -3.57 -16.45 7.12
C VAL A 387 -4.92 -16.39 6.42
N ASN A 388 -5.56 -15.24 6.44
CA ASN A 388 -6.87 -15.09 5.81
C ASN A 388 -6.77 -15.02 4.29
N SER A 389 -7.65 -15.71 3.60
CA SER A 389 -7.76 -15.72 2.14
C SER A 389 -9.01 -14.98 1.69
N SER A 390 -8.88 -14.05 0.76
CA SER A 390 -9.97 -13.27 0.20
C SER A 390 -9.58 -12.70 -1.17
N MET A 391 -10.57 -12.28 -1.95
CA MET A 391 -10.37 -11.55 -3.19
C MET A 391 -10.06 -10.06 -2.96
N ILE A 392 -10.38 -9.54 -1.78
CA ILE A 392 -10.10 -8.15 -1.39
C ILE A 392 -8.97 -8.07 -0.36
N HIS A 393 -8.33 -6.91 -0.32
CA HIS A 393 -7.50 -6.41 0.76
C HIS A 393 -7.79 -4.92 0.84
N VAL A 394 -8.38 -4.47 1.95
CA VAL A 394 -8.85 -3.08 2.07
C VAL A 394 -8.48 -2.52 3.44
N ASP A 395 -7.57 -1.56 3.41
CA ASP A 395 -7.03 -0.89 4.59
C ASP A 395 -7.95 0.21 5.08
N PHE A 396 -8.12 0.32 6.39
CA PHE A 396 -8.85 1.40 7.03
C PHE A 396 -8.11 1.88 8.29
N MET A 397 -7.94 3.19 8.39
CA MET A 397 -7.15 3.83 9.42
C MET A 397 -7.92 3.90 10.73
N ILE A 398 -7.27 3.49 11.82
CA ILE A 398 -7.81 3.47 13.18
C ILE A 398 -6.98 4.29 14.16
N GLY A 399 -5.75 4.67 13.76
CA GLY A 399 -4.81 5.40 14.62
C GLY A 399 -5.33 6.78 14.99
N SER A 400 -5.18 7.16 16.26
CA SER A 400 -5.55 8.46 16.83
C SER A 400 -4.48 8.96 17.78
N ALA A 401 -4.51 10.26 18.10
CA ALA A 401 -3.53 10.92 18.98
C ALA A 401 -3.52 10.35 20.42
N ASP A 402 -4.58 9.66 20.83
CA ASP A 402 -4.74 9.04 22.15
C ASP A 402 -4.68 7.52 22.12
N MET A 403 -4.39 6.91 20.95
CA MET A 403 -4.37 5.47 20.79
C MET A 403 -3.36 4.82 21.74
N SER A 404 -3.83 3.85 22.51
CA SER A 404 -3.03 2.96 23.33
C SER A 404 -3.07 1.53 22.75
N ILE A 405 -1.90 0.92 22.57
CA ILE A 405 -1.79 -0.46 22.11
C ILE A 405 -0.93 -1.23 23.12
N VAL A 406 -1.47 -2.33 23.63
CA VAL A 406 -0.78 -3.22 24.57
C VAL A 406 -0.62 -4.59 23.92
N GLY A 407 0.62 -5.07 23.82
CA GLY A 407 0.92 -6.44 23.48
C GLY A 407 0.80 -7.33 24.72
N VAL A 408 0.13 -8.46 24.58
CA VAL A 408 -0.03 -9.44 25.65
C VAL A 408 0.58 -10.75 25.19
N THR A 409 1.52 -11.30 25.95
CA THR A 409 2.13 -12.59 25.68
C THR A 409 1.25 -13.75 26.16
N LYS A 410 1.53 -14.96 25.73
CA LYS A 410 0.75 -16.16 26.09
C LYS A 410 0.73 -16.44 27.60
N ASP A 411 1.78 -16.05 28.34
CA ASP A 411 1.87 -16.13 29.81
C ASP A 411 1.22 -14.93 30.54
N GLY A 412 0.60 -14.01 29.78
CA GLY A 412 -0.14 -12.87 30.32
C GLY A 412 0.71 -11.63 30.62
N LYS A 413 1.98 -11.60 30.25
CA LYS A 413 2.82 -10.38 30.37
C LYS A 413 2.27 -9.31 29.44
N ARG A 414 2.09 -8.11 29.98
CA ARG A 414 1.57 -6.93 29.26
C ARG A 414 2.70 -5.95 28.99
N VAL A 415 2.81 -5.50 27.74
CA VAL A 415 3.84 -4.55 27.27
C VAL A 415 3.16 -3.42 26.52
N GLN A 416 3.40 -2.20 26.95
CA GLN A 416 2.92 -1.01 26.25
C GLN A 416 3.71 -0.85 24.94
N ILE A 417 3.03 -0.95 23.80
CA ILE A 417 3.63 -0.78 22.47
C ILE A 417 3.40 0.64 21.97
N PHE A 418 2.15 1.15 22.10
CA PHE A 418 1.79 2.52 21.77
C PHE A 418 1.19 3.22 22.99
N LYS A 419 1.58 4.47 23.18
CA LYS A 419 1.01 5.39 24.15
C LYS A 419 0.84 6.75 23.47
N ASP A 420 -0.30 7.40 23.70
CA ASP A 420 -0.60 8.69 23.10
C ASP A 420 -0.34 8.68 21.56
N GLY A 421 -0.85 7.64 20.89
CA GLY A 421 -0.78 7.45 19.44
C GLY A 421 0.60 7.09 18.88
N ASN A 422 1.65 7.03 19.70
CA ASN A 422 3.02 6.86 19.23
C ASN A 422 3.72 5.67 19.89
N TRP A 423 4.83 5.24 19.29
CA TRP A 423 5.65 4.16 19.82
C TRP A 423 6.14 4.47 21.24
N ALA A 424 5.94 3.53 22.16
CA ALA A 424 6.39 3.60 23.56
C ALA A 424 7.58 2.66 23.84
N ILE A 425 8.28 2.24 22.79
CA ILE A 425 9.38 1.25 22.82
C ILE A 425 10.66 1.85 22.24
#